data_7d2990d2581d8a30f9eb1eeee7c676ae
#
_entry.id   7d2990d2581d8a30f9eb1eeee7c676ae
#
_cell.length_a   1.000
_cell.length_b   1.000
_cell.length_c   1.000
_cell.angle_alpha   90.00
_cell.angle_beta   90.00
_cell.angle_gamma   90.00
#
_symmetry.space_group_name_H-M   'P 1'
#
loop_
_entity.id
_entity.type
_entity.pdbx_description
1 polymer ?
#
loop_
_entity_poly.entity_id
_entity_poly.type
_entity_poly.pdbx_seq_one_letter_code
_entity_poly.pdbx_strand_id
1 'polypeptide(L)'
;MPRLLVVHHTPSPALHSLLTAVLDGVADPALADVEVVTRPALVASAADVLEADGVVVGGPVNLGYLAGALKHFFDQIYYPCLEDTVGRPFAAYLHGNDDLTGGLVALEKITTGLRWRRVQPVLGVTGAP
;
A
#
# COMPACT_ATOMS: atom_id res chain seq x y z
N MET A 1 6.17 -9.48 18.39
CA MET A 1 5.46 -10.00 17.24
C MET A 1 5.47 -8.95 16.14
N PRO A 2 6.05 -9.23 14.98
CA PRO A 2 6.04 -8.29 13.88
C PRO A 2 4.60 -7.98 13.43
N ARG A 3 4.38 -6.74 13.00
CA ARG A 3 3.07 -6.28 12.52
C ARG A 3 3.18 -5.80 11.10
N LEU A 4 2.32 -6.33 10.22
CA LEU A 4 2.17 -5.89 8.85
C LEU A 4 0.86 -5.09 8.72
N LEU A 5 0.98 -3.87 8.20
CA LEU A 5 -0.18 -3.05 7.89
C LEU A 5 -0.48 -3.16 6.39
N VAL A 6 -1.72 -3.50 6.06
CA VAL A 6 -2.22 -3.49 4.68
C VAL A 6 -3.16 -2.30 4.54
N VAL A 7 -2.74 -1.30 3.76
CA VAL A 7 -3.54 -0.11 3.45
C VAL A 7 -4.07 -0.26 2.04
N HIS A 8 -5.38 -0.19 1.88
CA HIS A 8 -5.98 -0.45 0.57
C HIS A 8 -7.12 0.51 0.23
N HIS A 9 -7.31 0.73 -1.06
CA HIS A 9 -8.52 1.32 -1.61
C HIS A 9 -9.07 0.35 -2.66
N THR A 10 -10.27 -0.18 -2.43
CA THR A 10 -10.79 -1.35 -3.15
C THR A 10 -12.17 -1.05 -3.74
N PRO A 11 -12.26 -0.18 -4.78
CA PRO A 11 -13.55 0.22 -5.33
C PRO A 11 -14.04 -0.67 -6.48
N SER A 12 -13.33 -1.75 -6.81
CA SER A 12 -13.66 -2.54 -8.00
C SER A 12 -13.44 -4.04 -7.77
N PRO A 13 -14.06 -4.92 -8.59
CA PRO A 13 -13.84 -6.36 -8.53
C PRO A 13 -12.38 -6.76 -8.70
N ALA A 14 -11.65 -6.14 -9.63
CA ALA A 14 -10.23 -6.44 -9.84
C ALA A 14 -9.41 -6.15 -8.59
N LEU A 15 -9.63 -5.01 -7.95
CA LEU A 15 -8.94 -4.67 -6.71
C LEU A 15 -9.35 -5.55 -5.55
N HIS A 16 -10.61 -5.98 -5.52
CA HIS A 16 -11.05 -6.96 -4.51
C HIS A 16 -10.27 -8.28 -4.65
N SER A 17 -10.09 -8.75 -5.88
CA SER A 17 -9.32 -9.96 -6.15
C SER A 17 -7.86 -9.80 -5.73
N LEU A 18 -7.26 -8.64 -5.99
CA LEU A 18 -5.87 -8.37 -5.59
C LEU A 18 -5.73 -8.31 -4.07
N LEU A 19 -6.63 -7.62 -3.39
CA LEU A 19 -6.61 -7.56 -1.93
C LEU A 19 -6.77 -8.96 -1.33
N THR A 20 -7.71 -9.75 -1.84
CA THR A 20 -7.92 -11.13 -1.39
C THR A 20 -6.65 -11.97 -1.56
N ALA A 21 -5.97 -11.85 -2.69
CA ALA A 21 -4.72 -12.57 -2.94
C ALA A 21 -3.62 -12.15 -1.95
N VAL A 22 -3.50 -10.86 -1.64
CA VAL A 22 -2.54 -10.38 -0.64
C VAL A 22 -2.87 -10.95 0.74
N LEU A 23 -4.13 -10.91 1.15
CA LEU A 23 -4.55 -11.41 2.46
C LEU A 23 -4.37 -12.93 2.56
N ASP A 24 -4.62 -13.66 1.48
CA ASP A 24 -4.34 -15.10 1.43
C ASP A 24 -2.84 -15.39 1.57
N GLY A 25 -2.01 -14.59 0.91
CA GLY A 25 -0.56 -14.74 1.01
C GLY A 25 -0.03 -14.51 2.42
N VAL A 26 -0.51 -13.48 3.11
CA VAL A 26 -0.07 -13.18 4.48
C VAL A 26 -0.68 -14.13 5.52
N ALA A 27 -1.68 -14.91 5.14
CA ALA A 27 -2.26 -15.95 5.98
C ALA A 27 -1.50 -17.28 5.90
N ASP A 28 -0.43 -17.35 5.11
CA ASP A 28 0.40 -18.56 5.00
C ASP A 28 0.89 -18.99 6.39
N PRO A 29 0.84 -20.30 6.71
CA PRO A 29 1.34 -20.80 8.02
C PRO A 29 2.78 -20.41 8.34
N ALA A 30 3.63 -20.19 7.33
CA ALA A 30 4.99 -19.74 7.53
C ALA A 30 5.05 -18.31 8.13
N LEU A 31 3.95 -17.54 8.04
CA LEU A 31 3.83 -16.19 8.56
C LEU A 31 2.93 -16.11 9.80
N ALA A 32 2.70 -17.24 10.48
CA ALA A 32 1.79 -17.30 11.63
C ALA A 32 2.19 -16.35 12.76
N ASP A 33 3.47 -15.99 12.86
CA ASP A 33 3.96 -15.07 13.89
C ASP A 33 3.79 -13.60 13.53
N VAL A 34 3.30 -13.29 12.33
CA VAL A 34 3.06 -11.90 11.87
C VAL A 34 1.63 -11.51 12.17
N GLU A 35 1.46 -10.43 12.90
CA GLU A 35 0.14 -9.81 13.08
C GLU A 35 -0.19 -8.98 11.85
N VAL A 36 -1.36 -9.20 11.26
CA VAL A 36 -1.81 -8.46 10.07
C VAL A 36 -2.94 -7.52 10.45
N VAL A 37 -2.75 -6.24 10.16
CA VAL A 37 -3.76 -5.20 10.36
C VAL A 37 -4.13 -4.66 8.99
N THR A 38 -5.41 -4.69 8.65
CA THR A 38 -5.93 -4.22 7.36
C THR A 38 -6.77 -2.97 7.58
N ARG A 39 -6.47 -1.89 6.82
CA ARG A 39 -7.18 -0.62 6.92
C ARG A 39 -7.50 -0.07 5.54
N PRO A 40 -8.74 0.35 5.28
CA PRO A 40 -9.01 1.20 4.12
C PRO A 40 -8.19 2.48 4.18
N ALA A 41 -7.73 2.96 3.03
CA ALA A 41 -6.83 4.11 2.96
C ALA A 41 -7.41 5.37 3.61
N LEU A 42 -8.73 5.58 3.50
CA LEU A 42 -9.38 6.77 4.07
C LEU A 42 -9.47 6.75 5.60
N VAL A 43 -9.28 5.61 6.24
CA VAL A 43 -9.33 5.52 7.71
C VAL A 43 -7.99 5.13 8.34
N ALA A 44 -7.02 4.72 7.54
CA ALA A 44 -5.69 4.41 8.05
C ALA A 44 -5.03 5.68 8.62
N SER A 45 -4.34 5.53 9.74
CA SER A 45 -3.80 6.64 10.50
C SER A 45 -2.29 6.57 10.63
N ALA A 46 -1.69 7.68 11.07
CA ALA A 46 -0.27 7.71 11.42
C ALA A 46 0.07 6.70 12.52
N ALA A 47 -0.80 6.52 13.50
CA ALA A 47 -0.59 5.51 14.54
C ALA A 47 -0.50 4.11 13.96
N ASP A 48 -1.36 3.77 13.00
CA ASP A 48 -1.29 2.47 12.32
C ASP A 48 0.08 2.25 11.67
N VAL A 49 0.61 3.28 11.00
CA VAL A 49 1.90 3.19 10.32
C VAL A 49 3.05 3.10 11.32
N LEU A 50 3.03 3.93 12.36
CA LEU A 50 4.08 3.94 13.38
C LEU A 50 4.19 2.60 14.12
N GLU A 51 3.07 1.92 14.34
CA GLU A 51 3.03 0.63 15.01
C GLU A 51 3.40 -0.54 14.11
N ALA A 52 3.45 -0.35 12.78
CA ALA A 52 3.73 -1.42 11.84
C ALA A 52 5.23 -1.57 11.59
N ASP A 53 5.67 -2.82 11.40
CA ASP A 53 7.04 -3.13 11.02
C ASP A 53 7.22 -3.17 9.50
N GLY A 54 6.14 -3.34 8.77
CA GLY A 54 6.10 -3.31 7.32
C GLY A 54 4.73 -2.87 6.82
N VAL A 55 4.69 -2.39 5.58
CA VAL A 55 3.45 -1.84 5.00
C VAL A 55 3.23 -2.40 3.59
N VAL A 56 2.02 -2.82 3.30
CA VAL A 56 1.55 -3.07 1.93
C VAL A 56 0.55 -1.99 1.57
N VAL A 57 0.73 -1.36 0.41
CA VAL A 57 -0.18 -0.34 -0.10
C VAL A 57 -0.79 -0.85 -1.41
N GLY A 58 -2.10 -0.80 -1.53
CA GLY A 58 -2.76 -1.26 -2.75
C GLY A 58 -3.98 -0.45 -3.13
N GLY A 59 -4.16 -0.26 -4.44
CA GLY A 59 -5.31 0.46 -4.95
C GLY A 59 -5.20 0.77 -6.44
N PRO A 60 -6.14 1.57 -6.97
CA PRO A 60 -6.19 1.85 -8.38
C PRO A 60 -5.32 3.04 -8.80
N VAL A 61 -5.01 3.06 -10.09
CA VAL A 61 -4.55 4.25 -10.80
C VAL A 61 -5.78 4.81 -11.50
N ASN A 62 -6.20 5.99 -11.09
CA ASN A 62 -7.37 6.68 -11.62
C ASN A 62 -6.93 7.93 -12.35
N LEU A 63 -7.50 8.16 -13.54
CA LEU A 63 -7.19 9.38 -14.33
C LEU A 63 -5.68 9.56 -14.54
N GLY A 64 -4.97 8.46 -14.72
CA GLY A 64 -3.53 8.47 -14.95
C GLY A 64 -2.68 8.75 -13.72
N TYR A 65 -3.26 8.75 -12.51
CA TYR A 65 -2.56 9.09 -11.27
C TYR A 65 -2.94 8.13 -10.15
N LEU A 66 -2.22 8.21 -9.05
CA LEU A 66 -2.54 7.47 -7.85
C LEU A 66 -3.95 7.85 -7.34
N ALA A 67 -4.75 6.87 -6.95
CA ALA A 67 -6.11 7.14 -6.47
C ALA A 67 -6.11 8.16 -5.34
N GLY A 68 -7.11 9.05 -5.34
CA GLY A 68 -7.24 10.10 -4.33
C GLY A 68 -7.23 9.58 -2.90
N ALA A 69 -7.84 8.42 -2.66
CA ALA A 69 -7.85 7.80 -1.32
C ALA A 69 -6.44 7.42 -0.86
N LEU A 70 -5.60 6.90 -1.75
CA LEU A 70 -4.20 6.59 -1.43
C LEU A 70 -3.38 7.85 -1.22
N LYS A 71 -3.59 8.88 -2.05
CA LYS A 71 -2.92 10.17 -1.86
C LYS A 71 -3.31 10.80 -0.54
N HIS A 72 -4.59 10.72 -0.19
CA HIS A 72 -5.10 11.20 1.11
C HIS A 72 -4.38 10.50 2.27
N PHE A 73 -4.25 9.18 2.19
CA PHE A 73 -3.51 8.42 3.21
C PHE A 73 -2.09 8.98 3.38
N PHE A 74 -1.35 9.12 2.28
CA PHE A 74 0.01 9.63 2.34
C PHE A 74 0.06 11.08 2.84
N ASP A 75 -0.88 11.93 2.46
CA ASP A 75 -0.96 13.30 2.98
C ASP A 75 -1.13 13.32 4.50
N GLN A 76 -1.92 12.39 5.05
CA GLN A 76 -2.17 12.32 6.48
C GLN A 76 -0.96 11.82 7.27
N ILE A 77 -0.21 10.86 6.72
CA ILE A 77 0.85 10.19 7.49
C ILE A 77 2.25 10.75 7.22
N TYR A 78 2.44 11.53 6.16
CA TYR A 78 3.77 11.89 5.70
C TYR A 78 4.62 12.56 6.78
N TYR A 79 4.19 13.70 7.28
CA TYR A 79 4.95 14.42 8.30
C TYR A 79 4.97 13.71 9.66
N PRO A 80 3.86 13.17 10.17
CA PRO A 80 3.89 12.43 11.43
C PRO A 80 4.83 11.22 11.43
N CYS A 81 5.03 10.58 10.27
CA CYS A 81 5.83 9.36 10.19
C CYS A 81 7.23 9.57 9.60
N LEU A 82 7.55 10.77 9.11
CA LEU A 82 8.74 11.03 8.32
C LEU A 82 10.04 10.64 9.05
N GLU A 83 10.17 10.99 10.32
CA GLU A 83 11.38 10.73 11.09
C GLU A 83 11.45 9.29 11.63
N ASP A 84 10.30 8.71 11.95
CA ASP A 84 10.24 7.46 12.71
C ASP A 84 10.10 6.21 11.83
N THR A 85 9.97 6.37 10.49
CA THR A 85 9.78 5.24 9.58
C THR A 85 10.86 5.12 8.51
N VAL A 86 12.03 5.68 8.74
CA VAL A 86 13.17 5.55 7.82
C VAL A 86 13.54 4.08 7.65
N GLY A 87 13.64 3.62 6.40
CA GLY A 87 13.96 2.23 6.10
C GLY A 87 12.81 1.26 6.27
N ARG A 88 11.59 1.75 6.53
CA ARG A 88 10.42 0.88 6.69
C ARG A 88 10.21 0.05 5.44
N PRO A 89 10.21 -1.30 5.53
CA PRO A 89 9.96 -2.14 4.36
C PRO A 89 8.53 -1.99 3.88
N PHE A 90 8.36 -1.89 2.57
CA PHE A 90 7.03 -1.84 1.97
C PHE A 90 6.96 -2.60 0.65
N ALA A 91 5.76 -2.99 0.29
CA ALA A 91 5.40 -3.50 -1.02
C ALA A 91 4.10 -2.84 -1.45
N ALA A 92 3.80 -2.90 -2.74
CA ALA A 92 2.60 -2.28 -3.27
C ALA A 92 2.03 -3.03 -4.47
N TYR A 93 0.72 -2.89 -4.69
CA TYR A 93 0.06 -3.30 -5.92
C TYR A 93 -0.82 -2.18 -6.44
N LEU A 94 -0.85 -2.02 -7.76
CA LEU A 94 -1.68 -1.03 -8.44
C LEU A 94 -2.44 -1.69 -9.59
N HIS A 95 -3.65 -1.23 -9.83
CA HIS A 95 -4.48 -1.66 -10.95
C HIS A 95 -5.00 -0.45 -11.72
N GLY A 96 -4.98 -0.54 -13.04
CA GLY A 96 -5.54 0.48 -13.92
C GLY A 96 -5.98 -0.14 -15.24
N ASN A 97 -6.65 0.63 -16.09
CA ASN A 97 -7.18 0.11 -17.35
C ASN A 97 -6.06 -0.29 -18.33
N ASP A 98 -5.08 0.60 -18.54
CA ASP A 98 -4.04 0.39 -19.55
C ASP A 98 -2.67 0.95 -19.15
N ASP A 99 -2.59 2.10 -18.51
CA ASP A 99 -1.33 2.77 -18.21
C ASP A 99 -1.22 3.09 -16.72
N LEU A 100 -0.21 2.53 -16.06
CA LEU A 100 0.03 2.69 -14.63
C LEU A 100 1.12 3.74 -14.34
N THR A 101 1.74 4.32 -15.38
CA THR A 101 2.95 5.15 -15.22
C THR A 101 2.79 6.26 -14.20
N GLY A 102 1.71 7.04 -14.28
CA GLY A 102 1.51 8.16 -13.34
C GLY A 102 1.36 7.71 -11.89
N GLY A 103 0.69 6.59 -11.66
CA GLY A 103 0.55 6.01 -10.32
C GLY A 103 1.87 5.47 -9.79
N LEU A 104 2.63 4.78 -10.63
CA LEU A 104 3.94 4.24 -10.25
C LEU A 104 4.92 5.37 -9.89
N VAL A 105 4.97 6.42 -10.69
CA VAL A 105 5.84 7.59 -10.44
C VAL A 105 5.45 8.29 -9.15
N ALA A 106 4.16 8.49 -8.93
CA ALA A 106 3.65 9.13 -7.71
C ALA A 106 4.02 8.32 -6.46
N LEU A 107 3.76 7.02 -6.49
CA LEU A 107 4.07 6.14 -5.36
C LEU A 107 5.57 6.13 -5.06
N GLU A 108 6.40 6.01 -6.08
CA GLU A 108 7.85 6.02 -5.92
C GLU A 108 8.35 7.34 -5.32
N LYS A 109 7.85 8.47 -5.79
CA LYS A 109 8.25 9.77 -5.29
C LYS A 109 7.89 9.94 -3.81
N ILE A 110 6.68 9.55 -3.42
CA ILE A 110 6.21 9.69 -2.04
C ILE A 110 7.00 8.77 -1.11
N THR A 111 7.16 7.51 -1.47
CA THR A 111 7.87 6.54 -0.62
C THR A 111 9.37 6.81 -0.53
N THR A 112 9.96 7.34 -1.59
CA THR A 112 11.35 7.82 -1.56
C THR A 112 11.48 9.00 -0.60
N GLY A 113 10.55 9.93 -0.62
CA GLY A 113 10.52 11.05 0.33
C GLY A 113 10.40 10.59 1.78
N LEU A 114 9.59 9.58 2.03
CA LEU A 114 9.48 8.94 3.35
C LEU A 114 10.71 8.10 3.72
N ARG A 115 11.58 7.82 2.77
CA ARG A 115 12.74 6.95 2.94
C ARG A 115 12.36 5.53 3.32
N TRP A 116 11.21 5.07 2.84
CA TRP A 116 10.79 3.68 2.95
C TRP A 116 11.61 2.81 2.00
N ARG A 117 11.74 1.53 2.31
CA ARG A 117 12.51 0.59 1.51
C ARG A 117 11.59 -0.37 0.79
N ARG A 118 11.56 -0.28 -0.54
CA ARG A 118 10.77 -1.22 -1.37
C ARG A 118 11.44 -2.59 -1.37
N VAL A 119 10.69 -3.63 -1.00
CA VAL A 119 11.23 -5.00 -0.91
C VAL A 119 10.98 -5.83 -2.15
N GLN A 120 10.04 -5.40 -3.02
CA GLN A 120 9.72 -6.05 -4.29
C GLN A 120 9.31 -4.99 -5.30
N PRO A 121 9.48 -5.21 -6.61
CA PRO A 121 8.89 -4.33 -7.62
C PRO A 121 7.38 -4.21 -7.37
N VAL A 122 6.82 -3.03 -7.64
CA VAL A 122 5.38 -2.82 -7.53
C VAL A 122 4.66 -3.78 -8.48
N LEU A 123 3.69 -4.53 -7.97
CA LEU A 123 2.84 -5.37 -8.81
C LEU A 123 1.85 -4.47 -9.55
N GLY A 124 2.01 -4.36 -10.85
CA GLY A 124 1.11 -3.61 -11.71
C GLY A 124 0.23 -4.54 -12.52
N VAL A 125 -1.08 -4.35 -12.45
CA VAL A 125 -2.06 -5.15 -13.19
C VAL A 125 -2.92 -4.22 -14.01
N THR A 126 -3.10 -4.52 -15.29
CA THR A 126 -3.95 -3.75 -16.20
C THR A 126 -5.12 -4.59 -16.68
N GLY A 127 -6.22 -3.93 -17.03
CA GLY A 127 -7.42 -4.55 -17.54
C GLY A 127 -8.69 -3.96 -16.96
N ALA A 128 -9.81 -4.63 -17.20
CA ALA A 128 -11.11 -4.17 -16.71
C ALA A 128 -11.13 -4.11 -15.18
N PRO A 129 -11.88 -3.14 -14.63
CA PRO A 129 -12.01 -2.98 -13.19
C PRO A 129 -12.77 -4.11 -12.49
#